data_00e4c732a72d3375ce9bc245c9d89b99
#
_entry.id   00e4c732a72d3375ce9bc245c9d89b99
#
_cell.length_a   1.000
_cell.length_b   1.000
_cell.length_c   1.000
_cell.angle_alpha   90.00
_cell.angle_beta   90.00
_cell.angle_gamma   90.00
#
_symmetry.space_group_name_H-M   'P 1'
#
loop_
_entity.id
_entity.type
_entity.pdbx_description
1 polymer ?
#
loop_
_entity_poly.entity_id
_entity_poly.type
_entity_poly.pdbx_seq_one_letter_code
_entity_poly.pdbx_strand_id
1 'polypeptide(L)'
;AGGLVACVQPLLMVFHEIWAGLLIALSLAARRPGRWIESVSIGLAATLIRETAALYLGLMFLLALADGERREALGWFIAATLLAVVVAFHAHAVAMVVRPLDTPSPGWLGMLGFGFFVKSLASTTALVVVPTAIAALLVTLSLFGWAAWRDPTGLRVLVTLTGYASLIGIFCRADTFYWVMLPAPLMLVGLAFVPYGLRDLIAAALDKRRITVTRVLR
;
A
#
# COMPACT_ATOMS: atom_id res chain seq x y z
N ALA A 1 -0.72 3.70 15.78
CA ALA A 1 -0.01 2.77 16.69
C ALA A 1 -0.34 1.29 16.40
N GLY A 2 -1.62 0.92 16.19
CA GLY A 2 -2.01 -0.50 16.03
C GLY A 2 -1.36 -1.25 14.87
N GLY A 3 -1.03 -0.57 13.74
CA GLY A 3 -0.30 -1.15 12.61
C GLY A 3 1.18 -1.45 12.88
N LEU A 4 1.74 -0.90 13.96
CA LEU A 4 3.15 -1.05 14.31
C LEU A 4 3.40 -2.15 15.35
N VAL A 5 2.39 -2.93 15.72
CA VAL A 5 2.53 -4.02 16.70
C VAL A 5 3.58 -5.04 16.24
N ALA A 6 3.68 -5.28 14.93
CA ALA A 6 4.71 -6.15 14.36
C ALA A 6 6.15 -5.69 14.68
N CYS A 7 6.39 -4.39 14.86
CA CYS A 7 7.72 -3.85 15.18
C CYS A 7 8.18 -4.18 16.61
N VAL A 8 7.27 -4.57 17.51
CA VAL A 8 7.59 -4.92 18.91
C VAL A 8 7.42 -6.40 19.20
N GLN A 9 7.01 -7.20 18.22
CA GLN A 9 6.93 -8.66 18.33
C GLN A 9 8.22 -9.29 17.77
N PRO A 10 9.04 -9.98 18.59
CA PRO A 10 10.33 -10.51 18.16
C PRO A 10 10.27 -11.39 16.90
N LEU A 11 9.18 -12.16 16.75
CA LEU A 11 8.99 -13.05 15.60
C LEU A 11 8.61 -12.31 14.30
N LEU A 12 7.97 -11.14 14.43
CA LEU A 12 7.52 -10.38 13.25
C LEU A 12 8.52 -9.30 12.82
N MET A 13 9.30 -8.76 13.75
CA MET A 13 10.28 -7.71 13.45
C MET A 13 11.43 -8.18 12.55
N VAL A 14 11.63 -9.50 12.42
CA VAL A 14 12.65 -10.08 11.51
C VAL A 14 12.21 -10.05 10.05
N PHE A 15 10.93 -9.87 9.76
CA PHE A 15 10.43 -9.76 8.39
C PHE A 15 10.80 -8.41 7.79
N HIS A 16 11.46 -8.44 6.65
CA HIS A 16 11.88 -7.22 5.93
C HIS A 16 10.71 -6.37 5.48
N GLU A 17 9.53 -6.96 5.32
CA GLU A 17 8.29 -6.31 4.88
C GLU A 17 7.84 -5.19 5.83
N ILE A 18 7.99 -5.36 7.15
CA ILE A 18 7.60 -4.29 8.09
C ILE A 18 8.49 -3.06 7.94
N TRP A 19 9.80 -3.26 7.72
CA TRP A 19 10.74 -2.16 7.53
C TRP A 19 10.52 -1.46 6.18
N ALA A 20 10.29 -2.22 5.11
CA ALA A 20 9.90 -1.66 3.83
C ALA A 20 8.56 -0.92 3.91
N GLY A 21 7.58 -1.44 4.65
CA GLY A 21 6.28 -0.79 4.89
C GLY A 21 6.41 0.53 5.66
N LEU A 22 7.31 0.60 6.65
CA LEU A 22 7.62 1.86 7.36
C LEU A 22 8.24 2.89 6.42
N LEU A 23 9.15 2.48 5.53
CA LEU A 23 9.73 3.37 4.53
C LEU A 23 8.70 3.81 3.49
N ILE A 24 7.75 2.96 3.08
CA ILE A 24 6.62 3.37 2.24
C ILE A 24 5.80 4.45 2.95
N ALA A 25 5.46 4.25 4.22
CA ALA A 25 4.72 5.23 5.01
C ALA A 25 5.48 6.56 5.14
N LEU A 26 6.79 6.49 5.39
CA LEU A 26 7.67 7.66 5.47
C LEU A 26 7.78 8.38 4.11
N SER A 27 7.92 7.64 3.02
CA SER A 27 7.96 8.18 1.66
C SER A 27 6.69 8.97 1.33
N LEU A 28 5.51 8.42 1.66
CA LEU A 28 4.22 9.11 1.49
C LEU A 28 4.13 10.38 2.37
N ALA A 29 4.58 10.30 3.62
CA ALA A 29 4.58 11.43 4.55
C ALA A 29 5.56 12.53 4.16
N ALA A 30 6.70 12.18 3.55
CA ALA A 30 7.72 13.12 3.11
C ALA A 30 7.35 13.84 1.80
N ARG A 31 6.43 13.27 1.01
CA ARG A 31 6.03 13.82 -0.28
C ARG A 31 5.32 15.15 -0.12
N ARG A 32 5.81 16.14 -0.86
CA ARG A 32 5.18 17.47 -0.99
C ARG A 32 5.20 17.89 -2.46
N PRO A 33 4.20 18.66 -2.93
CA PRO A 33 4.22 19.22 -4.27
C PRO A 33 5.53 19.97 -4.54
N GLY A 34 6.21 19.65 -5.63
CA GLY A 34 7.51 20.22 -6.01
C GLY A 34 8.73 19.74 -5.19
N ARG A 35 8.56 18.98 -4.11
CA ARG A 35 9.64 18.41 -3.27
C ARG A 35 9.47 16.89 -3.14
N TRP A 36 9.65 16.21 -4.23
CA TRP A 36 9.41 14.77 -4.38
C TRP A 36 10.67 13.91 -4.24
N ILE A 37 11.88 14.48 -4.33
CA ILE A 37 13.16 13.74 -4.35
C ILE A 37 13.32 12.89 -3.08
N GLU A 38 13.06 13.45 -1.90
CA GLU A 38 13.13 12.73 -0.64
C GLU A 38 12.18 11.52 -0.64
N SER A 39 10.94 11.71 -1.10
CA SER A 39 9.93 10.66 -1.19
C SER A 39 10.40 9.53 -2.13
N VAL A 40 10.90 9.86 -3.33
CA VAL A 40 11.42 8.89 -4.30
C VAL A 40 12.60 8.12 -3.72
N SER A 41 13.55 8.80 -3.06
CA SER A 41 14.73 8.17 -2.47
C SER A 41 14.35 7.18 -1.36
N ILE A 42 13.40 7.56 -0.49
CA ILE A 42 12.90 6.68 0.58
C ILE A 42 12.12 5.51 -0.02
N GLY A 43 11.29 5.75 -1.06
CA GLY A 43 10.57 4.71 -1.78
C GLY A 43 11.51 3.69 -2.44
N LEU A 44 12.60 4.15 -3.07
CA LEU A 44 13.64 3.29 -3.61
C LEU A 44 14.30 2.45 -2.49
N ALA A 45 14.65 3.06 -1.37
CA ALA A 45 15.21 2.34 -0.22
C ALA A 45 14.27 1.22 0.27
N ALA A 46 12.95 1.46 0.30
CA ALA A 46 11.97 0.43 0.63
C ALA A 46 12.06 -0.78 -0.30
N THR A 47 12.22 -0.55 -1.62
CA THR A 47 12.29 -1.63 -2.61
C THR A 47 13.62 -2.38 -2.59
N LEU A 48 14.71 -1.74 -2.17
CA LEU A 48 16.00 -2.40 -1.99
C LEU A 48 16.02 -3.30 -0.75
N ILE A 49 15.16 -3.04 0.23
CA ILE A 49 14.95 -3.94 1.40
C ILE A 49 14.05 -5.11 0.99
N ARG A 50 12.97 -4.82 0.22
CA ARG A 50 12.01 -5.84 -0.21
C ARG A 50 11.45 -5.50 -1.59
N GLU A 51 11.76 -6.31 -2.59
CA GLU A 51 11.39 -6.10 -4.00
C GLU A 51 9.87 -6.03 -4.21
N THR A 52 9.06 -6.66 -3.35
CA THR A 52 7.59 -6.56 -3.39
C THR A 52 7.07 -5.14 -3.12
N ALA A 53 7.92 -4.25 -2.58
CA ALA A 53 7.61 -2.82 -2.49
C ALA A 53 7.63 -2.12 -3.88
N ALA A 54 8.06 -2.79 -4.96
CA ALA A 54 8.02 -2.26 -6.34
C ALA A 54 6.63 -1.80 -6.79
N LEU A 55 5.56 -2.46 -6.28
CA LEU A 55 4.19 -2.00 -6.53
C LEU A 55 4.01 -0.53 -6.15
N TYR A 56 4.56 -0.11 -5.02
CA TYR A 56 4.50 1.27 -4.57
C TYR A 56 5.15 2.23 -5.56
N LEU A 57 6.36 1.92 -6.10
CA LEU A 57 7.00 2.77 -7.10
C LEU A 57 6.13 2.92 -8.36
N GLY A 58 5.56 1.81 -8.84
CA GLY A 58 4.67 1.80 -10.01
C GLY A 58 3.42 2.65 -9.80
N LEU A 59 2.77 2.53 -8.62
CA LEU A 59 1.59 3.32 -8.27
C LEU A 59 1.92 4.81 -8.18
N MET A 60 3.05 5.19 -7.55
CA MET A 60 3.47 6.59 -7.45
C MET A 60 3.84 7.18 -8.82
N PHE A 61 4.47 6.39 -9.69
CA PHE A 61 4.74 6.79 -11.07
C PHE A 61 3.44 7.11 -11.83
N LEU A 62 2.46 6.22 -11.78
CA LEU A 62 1.18 6.41 -12.46
C LEU A 62 0.40 7.62 -11.91
N LEU A 63 0.39 7.80 -10.60
CA LEU A 63 -0.27 8.95 -9.96
C LEU A 63 0.44 10.27 -10.30
N ALA A 64 1.77 10.30 -10.36
CA ALA A 64 2.51 11.48 -10.77
C ALA A 64 2.23 11.84 -12.25
N LEU A 65 2.09 10.83 -13.12
CA LEU A 65 1.66 11.06 -14.51
C LEU A 65 0.24 11.61 -14.59
N ALA A 66 -0.70 11.06 -13.81
CA ALA A 66 -2.09 11.51 -13.77
C ALA A 66 -2.22 12.95 -13.26
N ASP A 67 -1.36 13.35 -12.33
CA ASP A 67 -1.30 14.74 -11.82
C ASP A 67 -0.58 15.69 -12.78
N GLY A 68 0.04 15.20 -13.87
CA GLY A 68 0.84 16.00 -14.81
C GLY A 68 2.24 16.36 -14.31
N GLU A 69 2.69 15.81 -13.18
CA GLU A 69 3.97 16.07 -12.54
C GLU A 69 5.10 15.25 -13.19
N ARG A 70 5.47 15.61 -14.42
CA ARG A 70 6.43 14.87 -15.26
C ARG A 70 7.79 14.64 -14.61
N ARG A 71 8.29 15.63 -13.84
CA ARG A 71 9.59 15.53 -13.16
C ARG A 71 9.53 14.50 -12.02
N GLU A 72 8.45 14.48 -11.25
CA GLU A 72 8.21 13.47 -10.22
C GLU A 72 8.07 12.09 -10.86
N ALA A 73 7.26 11.97 -11.93
CA ALA A 73 7.12 10.71 -12.66
C ALA A 73 8.46 10.17 -13.17
N LEU A 74 9.31 11.04 -13.73
CA LEU A 74 10.66 10.65 -14.14
C LEU A 74 11.50 10.13 -12.96
N GLY A 75 11.40 10.78 -11.78
CA GLY A 75 12.07 10.32 -10.58
C GLY A 75 11.64 8.89 -10.17
N TRP A 76 10.33 8.63 -10.15
CA TRP A 76 9.79 7.28 -9.85
C TRP A 76 10.20 6.25 -10.91
N PHE A 77 10.21 6.64 -12.19
CA PHE A 77 10.67 5.79 -13.28
C PHE A 77 12.15 5.41 -13.13
N ILE A 78 13.01 6.39 -12.80
CA ILE A 78 14.45 6.13 -12.56
C ILE A 78 14.60 5.17 -11.36
N ALA A 79 13.86 5.37 -10.27
CA ALA A 79 13.89 4.48 -9.11
C ALA A 79 13.48 3.04 -9.50
N ALA A 80 12.41 2.88 -10.28
CA ALA A 80 11.97 1.58 -10.78
C ALA A 80 13.01 0.93 -11.69
N THR A 81 13.69 1.72 -12.55
CA THR A 81 14.78 1.23 -13.43
C THR A 81 15.98 0.75 -12.60
N LEU A 82 16.38 1.52 -11.58
CA LEU A 82 17.46 1.11 -10.67
C LEU A 82 17.13 -0.20 -9.96
N LEU A 83 15.89 -0.32 -9.46
CA LEU A 83 15.43 -1.59 -8.87
C LEU A 83 15.50 -2.73 -9.90
N ALA A 84 15.04 -2.53 -11.13
CA ALA A 84 15.07 -3.55 -12.18
C ALA A 84 16.51 -4.03 -12.48
N VAL A 85 17.48 -3.11 -12.48
CA VAL A 85 18.89 -3.46 -12.61
C VAL A 85 19.38 -4.34 -11.45
N VAL A 86 19.05 -3.94 -10.19
CA VAL A 86 19.42 -4.72 -9.01
C VAL A 86 18.80 -6.12 -9.05
N VAL A 87 17.51 -6.21 -9.37
CA VAL A 87 16.80 -7.50 -9.48
C VAL A 87 17.39 -8.37 -10.61
N ALA A 88 17.77 -7.78 -11.75
CA ALA A 88 18.39 -8.52 -12.82
C ALA A 88 19.76 -9.11 -12.41
N PHE A 89 20.60 -8.34 -11.71
CA PHE A 89 21.86 -8.85 -11.15
C PHE A 89 21.61 -9.96 -10.11
N HIS A 90 20.62 -9.77 -9.24
CA HIS A 90 20.25 -10.78 -8.25
C HIS A 90 19.75 -12.06 -8.94
N ALA A 91 18.87 -11.95 -9.91
CA ALA A 91 18.36 -13.09 -10.69
C ALA A 91 19.48 -13.83 -11.41
N HIS A 92 20.44 -13.10 -12.00
CA HIS A 92 21.63 -13.71 -12.61
C HIS A 92 22.46 -14.48 -11.57
N ALA A 93 22.75 -13.88 -10.42
CA ALA A 93 23.50 -14.54 -9.36
C ALA A 93 22.79 -15.81 -8.85
N VAL A 94 21.46 -15.76 -8.67
CA VAL A 94 20.66 -16.93 -8.30
C VAL A 94 20.75 -18.03 -9.36
N ALA A 95 20.65 -17.68 -10.65
CA ALA A 95 20.76 -18.65 -11.75
C ALA A 95 22.10 -19.40 -11.78
N MET A 96 23.19 -18.77 -11.28
CA MET A 96 24.51 -19.40 -11.21
C MET A 96 24.62 -20.46 -10.09
N VAL A 97 23.75 -20.44 -9.09
CA VAL A 97 23.82 -21.35 -7.92
C VAL A 97 22.71 -22.40 -7.89
N VAL A 98 21.61 -22.19 -8.63
CA VAL A 98 20.49 -23.14 -8.72
C VAL A 98 20.94 -24.43 -9.42
N ARG A 99 20.62 -25.59 -8.81
CA ARG A 99 20.97 -26.93 -9.30
C ARG A 99 19.74 -27.61 -9.92
N PRO A 100 19.92 -28.57 -10.85
CA PRO A 100 18.81 -29.28 -11.48
C PRO A 100 17.87 -30.05 -10.52
N LEU A 101 18.37 -30.37 -9.30
CA LEU A 101 17.60 -31.10 -8.27
C LEU A 101 16.98 -30.15 -7.21
N ASP A 102 17.18 -28.85 -7.31
CA ASP A 102 16.55 -27.90 -6.39
C ASP A 102 15.05 -27.83 -6.63
N THR A 103 14.29 -27.75 -5.55
CA THR A 103 12.83 -27.69 -5.61
C THR A 103 12.39 -26.44 -6.36
N PRO A 104 11.56 -26.55 -7.42
CA PRO A 104 11.07 -25.40 -8.16
C PRO A 104 10.18 -24.51 -7.29
N SER A 105 10.14 -23.23 -7.62
CA SER A 105 9.22 -22.29 -6.96
C SER A 105 7.77 -22.77 -7.11
N PRO A 106 6.97 -22.78 -6.03
CA PRO A 106 5.55 -23.18 -6.09
C PRO A 106 4.65 -22.17 -6.81
N GLY A 107 5.22 -21.08 -7.36
CA GLY A 107 4.47 -20.04 -8.07
C GLY A 107 3.82 -19.00 -7.16
N TRP A 108 3.03 -18.10 -7.77
CA TRP A 108 2.53 -16.88 -7.12
C TRP A 108 1.00 -16.71 -7.22
N LEU A 109 0.25 -17.68 -7.70
CA LEU A 109 -1.20 -17.57 -7.91
C LEU A 109 -1.95 -18.29 -6.79
N GLY A 110 -2.09 -17.66 -5.64
CA GLY A 110 -2.85 -18.19 -4.51
C GLY A 110 -4.37 -17.95 -4.61
N MET A 111 -4.79 -16.83 -5.23
CA MET A 111 -6.20 -16.42 -5.43
C MET A 111 -7.04 -16.50 -4.14
N LEU A 112 -6.45 -16.07 -3.01
CA LEU A 112 -7.06 -16.20 -1.68
C LEU A 112 -8.06 -15.08 -1.36
N GLY A 113 -8.09 -14.02 -2.19
CA GLY A 113 -9.04 -12.93 -2.13
C GLY A 113 -8.84 -11.97 -0.96
N PHE A 114 -9.76 -10.99 -0.86
CA PHE A 114 -9.71 -9.94 0.16
C PHE A 114 -9.84 -10.46 1.59
N GLY A 115 -10.56 -11.57 1.78
CA GLY A 115 -10.69 -12.21 3.11
C GLY A 115 -9.35 -12.67 3.67
N PHE A 116 -8.46 -13.17 2.84
CA PHE A 116 -7.10 -13.53 3.22
C PHE A 116 -6.29 -12.29 3.64
N PHE A 117 -6.37 -11.21 2.87
CA PHE A 117 -5.74 -9.93 3.22
C PHE A 117 -6.16 -9.45 4.62
N VAL A 118 -7.48 -9.42 4.90
CA VAL A 118 -8.01 -9.00 6.22
C VAL A 118 -7.51 -9.92 7.34
N LYS A 119 -7.58 -11.24 7.14
CA LYS A 119 -7.17 -12.24 8.15
C LYS A 119 -5.67 -12.12 8.45
N SER A 120 -4.84 -12.00 7.42
CA SER A 120 -3.39 -11.85 7.58
C SER A 120 -3.02 -10.52 8.22
N LEU A 121 -3.71 -9.42 7.85
CA LEU A 121 -3.53 -8.13 8.48
C LEU A 121 -3.92 -8.16 9.96
N ALA A 122 -5.04 -8.81 10.29
CA ALA A 122 -5.46 -8.96 11.68
C ALA A 122 -4.42 -9.72 12.51
N SER A 123 -3.84 -10.79 11.98
CA SER A 123 -2.83 -11.60 12.71
C SER A 123 -1.51 -10.87 12.96
N THR A 124 -1.21 -9.83 12.17
CA THR A 124 0.08 -9.08 12.26
C THR A 124 -0.05 -7.68 12.86
N THR A 125 -1.26 -7.28 13.26
CA THR A 125 -1.55 -5.96 13.83
C THR A 125 -2.30 -6.09 15.16
N ALA A 126 -2.62 -4.95 15.79
CA ALA A 126 -3.47 -4.92 16.98
C ALA A 126 -4.88 -5.50 16.78
N LEU A 127 -5.28 -5.76 15.54
CA LEU A 127 -6.57 -6.40 15.24
C LEU A 127 -6.61 -7.89 15.65
N VAL A 128 -5.50 -8.49 16.03
CA VAL A 128 -5.42 -9.87 16.51
C VAL A 128 -6.31 -10.13 17.73
N VAL A 129 -6.60 -9.08 18.52
CA VAL A 129 -7.40 -9.20 19.76
C VAL A 129 -8.91 -9.12 19.52
N VAL A 130 -9.37 -8.88 18.27
CA VAL A 130 -10.79 -8.77 17.96
C VAL A 130 -11.24 -9.89 17.00
N PRO A 131 -12.55 -10.26 17.03
CA PRO A 131 -13.11 -11.20 16.05
C PRO A 131 -12.89 -10.72 14.61
N THR A 132 -12.69 -11.67 13.67
CA THR A 132 -12.42 -11.37 12.25
C THR A 132 -13.46 -10.45 11.61
N ALA A 133 -14.74 -10.57 11.98
CA ALA A 133 -15.79 -9.69 11.47
C ALA A 133 -15.56 -8.22 11.88
N ILE A 134 -15.13 -7.99 13.13
CA ILE A 134 -14.79 -6.65 13.63
C ILE A 134 -13.52 -6.15 12.95
N ALA A 135 -12.51 -7.00 12.76
CA ALA A 135 -11.31 -6.65 12.02
C ALA A 135 -11.65 -6.24 10.57
N ALA A 136 -12.52 -6.98 9.88
CA ALA A 136 -12.98 -6.65 8.53
C ALA A 136 -13.71 -5.29 8.49
N LEU A 137 -14.58 -5.02 9.45
CA LEU A 137 -15.26 -3.73 9.59
C LEU A 137 -14.25 -2.59 9.78
N LEU A 138 -13.27 -2.75 10.69
CA LEU A 138 -12.27 -1.73 10.96
C LEU A 138 -11.35 -1.47 9.76
N VAL A 139 -10.96 -2.50 9.02
CA VAL A 139 -10.19 -2.38 7.77
C VAL A 139 -10.99 -1.62 6.72
N THR A 140 -12.27 -1.96 6.54
CA THR A 140 -13.15 -1.29 5.57
C THR A 140 -13.37 0.18 5.96
N LEU A 141 -13.64 0.46 7.24
CA LEU A 141 -13.77 1.83 7.74
C LEU A 141 -12.47 2.62 7.56
N SER A 142 -11.32 1.97 7.73
CA SER A 142 -10.05 2.64 7.52
C SER A 142 -9.83 3.03 6.05
N LEU A 143 -10.16 2.16 5.11
CA LEU A 143 -10.13 2.50 3.68
C LEU A 143 -11.10 3.63 3.35
N PHE A 144 -12.32 3.60 3.93
CA PHE A 144 -13.28 4.69 3.82
C PHE A 144 -12.71 6.01 4.38
N GLY A 145 -12.05 5.97 5.54
CA GLY A 145 -11.43 7.17 6.12
C GLY A 145 -10.36 7.78 5.21
N TRP A 146 -9.50 6.95 4.62
CA TRP A 146 -8.52 7.40 3.63
C TRP A 146 -9.17 7.98 2.37
N ALA A 147 -10.27 7.39 1.90
CA ALA A 147 -11.06 7.91 0.78
C ALA A 147 -11.72 9.27 1.10
N ALA A 148 -12.11 9.49 2.35
CA ALA A 148 -12.74 10.72 2.81
C ALA A 148 -11.73 11.87 3.03
N TRP A 149 -10.46 11.57 3.21
CA TRP A 149 -9.43 12.59 3.40
C TRP A 149 -9.10 13.28 2.07
N ARG A 150 -9.44 14.57 1.99
CA ARG A 150 -9.38 15.36 0.74
C ARG A 150 -7.97 15.80 0.30
N ASP A 151 -6.95 15.57 1.13
CA ASP A 151 -5.57 15.83 0.75
C ASP A 151 -5.10 14.87 -0.36
N PRO A 152 -4.32 15.33 -1.35
CA PRO A 152 -3.75 14.45 -2.39
C PRO A 152 -3.00 13.23 -1.84
N THR A 153 -2.44 13.33 -0.63
CA THR A 153 -1.81 12.19 0.06
C THR A 153 -2.82 11.10 0.40
N GLY A 154 -4.07 11.46 0.75
CA GLY A 154 -5.14 10.51 1.05
C GLY A 154 -5.41 9.56 -0.11
N LEU A 155 -5.53 10.09 -1.33
CA LEU A 155 -5.70 9.28 -2.54
C LEU A 155 -4.49 8.36 -2.76
N ARG A 156 -3.26 8.84 -2.59
CA ARG A 156 -2.06 8.02 -2.76
C ARG A 156 -2.00 6.87 -1.76
N VAL A 157 -2.32 7.14 -0.50
CA VAL A 157 -2.40 6.09 0.52
C VAL A 157 -3.49 5.09 0.18
N LEU A 158 -4.69 5.54 -0.18
CA LEU A 158 -5.80 4.66 -0.56
C LEU A 158 -5.43 3.75 -1.73
N VAL A 159 -4.84 4.32 -2.80
CA VAL A 159 -4.40 3.55 -3.98
C VAL A 159 -3.29 2.55 -3.59
N THR A 160 -2.37 2.94 -2.73
CA THR A 160 -1.33 2.04 -2.21
C THR A 160 -1.95 0.87 -1.43
N LEU A 161 -2.85 1.16 -0.49
CA LEU A 161 -3.51 0.14 0.34
C LEU A 161 -4.37 -0.83 -0.49
N THR A 162 -5.17 -0.30 -1.42
CA THR A 162 -6.01 -1.12 -2.32
C THR A 162 -5.16 -1.91 -3.33
N GLY A 163 -4.08 -1.33 -3.82
CA GLY A 163 -3.11 -2.01 -4.67
C GLY A 163 -2.47 -3.21 -3.96
N TYR A 164 -2.01 -3.04 -2.72
CA TYR A 164 -1.49 -4.15 -1.92
C TYR A 164 -2.57 -5.17 -1.55
N ALA A 165 -3.78 -4.74 -1.21
CA ALA A 165 -4.87 -5.67 -0.94
C ALA A 165 -5.19 -6.55 -2.16
N SER A 166 -5.17 -5.97 -3.37
CA SER A 166 -5.36 -6.68 -4.64
C SER A 166 -4.18 -7.62 -4.93
N LEU A 167 -2.93 -7.15 -4.80
CA LEU A 167 -1.74 -7.95 -5.02
C LEU A 167 -1.73 -9.16 -4.08
N ILE A 168 -1.99 -8.95 -2.79
CA ILE A 168 -2.00 -10.00 -1.77
C ILE A 168 -3.16 -10.97 -2.02
N GLY A 169 -4.35 -10.46 -2.34
CA GLY A 169 -5.51 -11.31 -2.61
C GLY A 169 -5.35 -12.22 -3.83
N ILE A 170 -4.60 -11.78 -4.84
CA ILE A 170 -4.42 -12.51 -6.11
C ILE A 170 -3.19 -13.41 -6.06
N PHE A 171 -2.05 -12.89 -5.61
CA PHE A 171 -0.76 -13.54 -5.79
C PHE A 171 -0.22 -14.25 -4.54
N CYS A 172 -0.64 -13.84 -3.33
CA CYS A 172 -0.15 -14.48 -2.12
C CYS A 172 -0.70 -15.89 -1.94
N ARG A 173 0.14 -16.71 -1.30
CA ARG A 173 -0.19 -18.02 -0.77
C ARG A 173 -0.33 -17.94 0.75
N ALA A 174 -0.85 -18.98 1.37
CA ALA A 174 -1.04 -19.01 2.84
C ALA A 174 0.27 -18.80 3.62
N ASP A 175 1.39 -19.29 3.09
CA ASP A 175 2.73 -19.15 3.69
C ASP A 175 3.37 -17.78 3.49
N THR A 176 2.86 -16.95 2.57
CA THR A 176 3.35 -15.58 2.32
C THR A 176 2.50 -14.50 2.98
N PHE A 177 1.77 -14.83 4.05
CA PHE A 177 0.88 -13.93 4.80
C PHE A 177 1.56 -12.62 5.25
N TYR A 178 2.86 -12.64 5.48
CA TYR A 178 3.66 -11.53 5.97
C TYR A 178 3.77 -10.33 4.98
N TRP A 179 3.38 -10.50 3.71
CA TRP A 179 3.32 -9.38 2.76
C TRP A 179 2.36 -8.26 3.20
N VAL A 180 1.38 -8.57 4.05
CA VAL A 180 0.48 -7.55 4.61
C VAL A 180 1.20 -6.55 5.51
N MET A 181 2.43 -6.84 5.96
CA MET A 181 3.23 -5.90 6.75
C MET A 181 3.68 -4.68 5.94
N LEU A 182 3.67 -4.76 4.59
CA LEU A 182 3.94 -3.60 3.73
C LEU A 182 2.87 -2.49 3.89
N PRO A 183 1.56 -2.76 3.77
CA PRO A 183 0.52 -1.76 3.99
C PRO A 183 0.14 -1.54 5.47
N ALA A 184 0.53 -2.44 6.40
CA ALA A 184 0.09 -2.41 7.79
C ALA A 184 0.37 -1.08 8.53
N PRO A 185 1.52 -0.39 8.35
CA PRO A 185 1.78 0.88 9.04
C PRO A 185 0.77 1.98 8.72
N LEU A 186 0.21 1.98 7.51
CA LEU A 186 -0.76 2.97 7.02
C LEU A 186 -2.21 2.58 7.31
N MET A 187 -2.49 1.26 7.39
CA MET A 187 -3.85 0.76 7.36
C MET A 187 -4.72 1.39 8.44
N LEU A 188 -4.38 1.26 9.70
CA LEU A 188 -5.25 1.70 10.79
C LEU A 188 -5.27 3.22 11.03
N VAL A 189 -4.38 3.96 10.38
CA VAL A 189 -4.36 5.44 10.44
C VAL A 189 -5.63 6.02 9.82
N GLY A 190 -6.18 5.39 8.80
CA GLY A 190 -7.42 5.83 8.14
C GLY A 190 -8.62 5.94 9.07
N LEU A 191 -8.65 5.17 10.17
CA LEU A 191 -9.73 5.27 11.18
C LEU A 191 -9.85 6.67 11.78
N ALA A 192 -8.76 7.44 11.85
CA ALA A 192 -8.80 8.81 12.35
C ALA A 192 -9.61 9.77 11.46
N PHE A 193 -9.79 9.44 10.18
CA PHE A 193 -10.52 10.26 9.22
C PHE A 193 -12.00 9.85 9.07
N VAL A 194 -12.42 8.71 9.63
CA VAL A 194 -13.80 8.20 9.55
C VAL A 194 -14.85 9.21 10.06
N PRO A 195 -14.65 9.90 11.21
CA PRO A 195 -15.64 10.86 11.69
C PRO A 195 -15.90 12.01 10.70
N TYR A 196 -14.85 12.48 10.02
CA TYR A 196 -14.99 13.53 9.00
C TYR A 196 -15.75 13.03 7.78
N GLY A 197 -15.42 11.84 7.30
CA GLY A 197 -16.11 11.21 6.18
C GLY A 197 -17.59 10.96 6.45
N LEU A 198 -17.92 10.46 7.64
CA LEU A 198 -19.32 10.26 8.05
C LEU A 198 -20.09 11.58 8.14
N ARG A 199 -19.48 12.60 8.72
CA ARG A 199 -20.10 13.93 8.77
C ARG A 199 -20.40 14.47 7.37
N ASP A 200 -19.45 14.35 6.44
CA ASP A 200 -19.61 14.83 5.07
C ASP A 200 -20.71 14.04 4.32
N LEU A 201 -20.80 12.73 4.52
CA LEU A 201 -21.87 11.88 3.95
C LEU A 201 -23.24 12.27 4.51
N ILE A 202 -23.36 12.45 5.83
CA ILE A 202 -24.62 12.86 6.47
C ILE A 202 -25.03 14.25 5.95
N ALA A 203 -24.09 15.20 5.90
CA ALA A 203 -24.37 16.53 5.37
C ALA A 203 -24.85 16.49 3.92
N ALA A 204 -24.21 15.66 3.07
CA ALA A 204 -24.64 15.50 1.68
C ALA A 204 -26.01 14.81 1.55
N ALA A 205 -26.29 13.81 2.40
CA ALA A 205 -27.60 13.12 2.41
C ALA A 205 -28.74 14.03 2.88
N LEU A 206 -28.46 14.97 3.76
CA LEU A 206 -29.47 15.93 4.30
C LEU A 206 -29.57 17.19 3.43
N ASP A 207 -28.69 17.39 2.45
CA ASP A 207 -28.74 18.57 1.56
C ASP A 207 -29.93 18.44 0.59
N LYS A 208 -30.96 19.24 0.85
CA LYS A 208 -32.18 19.31 0.03
C LYS A 208 -32.07 20.23 -1.18
N ARG A 209 -30.90 20.82 -1.45
CA ARG A 209 -30.72 21.70 -2.60
C ARG A 209 -30.90 20.92 -3.91
N ARG A 210 -31.86 21.36 -4.73
CA ARG A 210 -32.05 20.82 -6.09
C ARG A 210 -30.95 21.34 -6.99
N ILE A 211 -30.22 20.44 -7.66
CA ILE A 211 -29.27 20.82 -8.69
C ILE A 211 -30.09 21.20 -9.94
N THR A 212 -30.14 22.49 -10.25
CA THR A 212 -30.71 22.97 -11.52
C THR A 212 -29.60 22.96 -12.56
N VAL A 213 -29.69 22.02 -13.51
CA VAL A 213 -28.75 21.97 -14.65
C VAL A 213 -29.27 22.90 -15.73
N THR A 214 -28.69 24.10 -15.88
CA THR A 214 -28.96 24.99 -17.01
C THR A 214 -28.02 24.66 -18.16
N ARG A 215 -28.55 24.08 -19.24
CA ARG A 215 -27.78 23.82 -20.44
C ARG A 215 -27.57 25.15 -21.20
N VAL A 216 -26.36 25.70 -21.11
CA VAL A 216 -25.99 26.84 -21.97
C VAL A 216 -25.63 26.29 -23.34
N LEU A 217 -26.54 26.45 -24.31
CA LEU A 217 -26.26 26.22 -25.75
C LEU A 217 -25.37 27.38 -26.21
N ARG A 218 -24.15 27.08 -26.63
CA ARG A 218 -23.26 27.96 -27.37
C ARG A 218 -23.27 27.54 -28.81
#